data_2fc3384e8617128a6b8be98ab490da0a
#
_entry.id   2fc3384e8617128a6b8be98ab490da0a
#
_cell.length_a   1.000
_cell.length_b   1.000
_cell.length_c   1.000
_cell.angle_alpha   90.00
_cell.angle_beta   90.00
_cell.angle_gamma   90.00
#
_symmetry.space_group_name_H-M   'P 1'
#
loop_
_entity.id
_entity.type
_entity.pdbx_description
1 polymer ?
#
loop_
_entity_poly.entity_id
_entity_poly.type
_entity_poly.pdbx_seq_one_letter_code
_entity_poly.pdbx_strand_id
1 'polypeptide(L)'
;MIGVLRYREFRRLFTAQVVALVGTGLLTVALGLLAYDLAGGAAGAVLGTALAIKMVAYVAVAPVISALAERLPRRRVLVSADVVRAVVALSLPWVDAVWQVYVLVFVLQSASATFTPLFQSVIPAVLVDQEDYTRGLSLSRLAYDLESLLSPAVAAAVLAVAGYHVLFVGTAAGFVASAALVIRTRLPRTVAADDSGALTDRITRGARIMLGHPVLRGLLAMNLAVAAATALVVVNTVVYVRDLLGASGSAVAVALGCFGGGSMVVALSVPRLLAVVADRRLMLAGCAVLPIGLLIAATLAALRPGPGLEWVLLAVAWIVLGAGTSMVNTPSARLLRAHSVPETRAAVFTAQFSLSHAGFLLTYPVAGWVGAAAGQAVAAVALACVATLAASAAARVWPAVVAAGTGMAVARGR
;
A
#
# COMPACT_ATOMS: atom_id res chain seq x y z
N MET A 1 14.40 -4.12 18.58
CA MET A 1 13.29 -4.58 17.73
C MET A 1 13.25 -6.11 17.63
N ILE A 2 14.36 -6.80 17.30
CA ILE A 2 14.40 -8.26 17.10
C ILE A 2 14.07 -9.06 18.40
N GLY A 3 14.26 -8.49 19.59
CA GLY A 3 13.98 -9.13 20.88
C GLY A 3 12.55 -9.67 21.05
N VAL A 4 11.56 -9.09 20.36
CA VAL A 4 10.16 -9.59 20.40
C VAL A 4 9.97 -10.94 19.68
N LEU A 5 10.91 -11.37 18.85
CA LEU A 5 10.90 -12.69 18.21
C LEU A 5 11.20 -13.83 19.19
N ARG A 6 11.62 -13.53 20.43
CA ARG A 6 11.72 -14.52 21.52
C ARG A 6 10.35 -15.11 21.88
N TYR A 7 9.28 -14.35 21.75
CA TYR A 7 7.92 -14.84 21.98
C TYR A 7 7.50 -15.77 20.82
N ARG A 8 7.36 -17.06 21.13
CA ARG A 8 7.09 -18.12 20.15
C ARG A 8 5.84 -17.85 19.31
N GLU A 9 4.77 -17.36 19.95
CA GLU A 9 3.51 -17.10 19.27
C GLU A 9 3.63 -15.87 18.35
N PHE A 10 4.28 -14.79 18.79
CA PHE A 10 4.54 -13.62 17.95
C PHE A 10 5.44 -13.98 16.76
N ARG A 11 6.51 -14.74 16.99
CA ARG A 11 7.42 -15.17 15.90
C ARG A 11 6.67 -15.95 14.82
N ARG A 12 5.74 -16.85 15.20
CA ARG A 12 4.93 -17.60 14.24
C ARG A 12 3.99 -16.70 13.45
N LEU A 13 3.31 -15.78 14.12
CA LEU A 13 2.43 -14.79 13.49
C LEU A 13 3.22 -13.88 12.55
N PHE A 14 4.35 -13.38 12.99
CA PHE A 14 5.21 -12.52 12.18
C PHE A 14 5.73 -13.25 10.93
N THR A 15 6.20 -14.50 11.08
CA THR A 15 6.60 -15.31 9.94
C THR A 15 5.43 -15.57 8.99
N ALA A 16 4.23 -15.85 9.51
CA ALA A 16 3.02 -15.99 8.69
C ALA A 16 2.74 -14.71 7.88
N GLN A 17 2.84 -13.54 8.51
CA GLN A 17 2.68 -12.24 7.86
C GLN A 17 3.72 -12.04 6.74
N VAL A 18 4.99 -12.28 7.02
CA VAL A 18 6.09 -12.09 6.04
C VAL A 18 5.88 -12.98 4.81
N VAL A 19 5.59 -14.27 5.04
CA VAL A 19 5.40 -15.22 3.94
C VAL A 19 4.15 -14.88 3.11
N ALA A 20 3.05 -14.45 3.76
CA ALA A 20 1.85 -14.01 3.07
C ALA A 20 2.11 -12.71 2.27
N LEU A 21 2.90 -11.77 2.80
CA LEU A 21 3.27 -10.53 2.11
C LEU A 21 4.11 -10.80 0.88
N VAL A 22 5.12 -11.66 0.96
CA VAL A 22 5.92 -12.08 -0.20
C VAL A 22 5.00 -12.69 -1.27
N GLY A 23 4.07 -13.57 -0.89
CA GLY A 23 3.07 -14.11 -1.81
C GLY A 23 2.22 -13.03 -2.47
N THR A 24 1.79 -12.02 -1.71
CA THR A 24 1.00 -10.88 -2.25
C THR A 24 1.80 -10.05 -3.25
N GLY A 25 3.08 -9.84 -2.98
CA GLY A 25 3.95 -9.10 -3.89
C GLY A 25 4.20 -9.87 -5.20
N LEU A 26 4.41 -11.19 -5.14
CA LEU A 26 4.49 -12.05 -6.33
C LEU A 26 3.19 -11.97 -7.15
N LEU A 27 2.04 -11.99 -6.49
CA LEU A 27 0.73 -11.84 -7.13
C LEU A 27 0.61 -10.53 -7.90
N THR A 28 1.14 -9.43 -7.38
CA THR A 28 1.08 -8.11 -8.03
C THR A 28 1.78 -8.14 -9.39
N VAL A 29 2.97 -8.74 -9.46
CA VAL A 29 3.72 -8.90 -10.71
C VAL A 29 3.01 -9.88 -11.65
N ALA A 30 2.54 -11.02 -11.13
CA ALA A 30 1.86 -12.04 -11.91
C ALA A 30 0.55 -11.55 -12.53
N LEU A 31 -0.25 -10.75 -11.80
CA LEU A 31 -1.49 -10.15 -12.32
C LEU A 31 -1.23 -9.16 -13.44
N GLY A 32 -0.14 -8.37 -13.34
CA GLY A 32 0.26 -7.46 -14.41
C GLY A 32 0.59 -8.21 -15.71
N LEU A 33 1.34 -9.30 -15.60
CA LEU A 33 1.69 -10.14 -16.75
C LEU A 33 0.49 -10.91 -17.32
N LEU A 34 -0.38 -11.45 -16.45
CA LEU A 34 -1.63 -12.09 -16.87
C LEU A 34 -2.55 -11.11 -17.61
N ALA A 35 -2.70 -9.90 -17.08
CA ALA A 35 -3.50 -8.86 -17.73
C ALA A 35 -2.93 -8.50 -19.11
N TYR A 36 -1.60 -8.51 -19.26
CA TYR A 36 -0.96 -8.28 -20.54
C TYR A 36 -1.19 -9.43 -21.52
N ASP A 37 -1.09 -10.67 -21.09
CA ASP A 37 -1.35 -11.84 -21.94
C ASP A 37 -2.81 -11.89 -22.43
N LEU A 38 -3.78 -11.46 -21.58
CA LEU A 38 -5.21 -11.46 -21.93
C LEU A 38 -5.62 -10.25 -22.80
N ALA A 39 -4.95 -9.10 -22.68
CA ALA A 39 -5.45 -7.85 -23.26
C ALA A 39 -4.37 -7.03 -23.99
N GLY A 40 -3.13 -7.49 -24.05
CA GLY A 40 -2.03 -6.79 -24.75
C GLY A 40 -1.90 -5.33 -24.27
N GLY A 41 -1.91 -4.38 -25.20
CA GLY A 41 -1.83 -2.96 -24.89
C GLY A 41 -2.94 -2.42 -24.00
N ALA A 42 -4.09 -3.11 -23.88
CA ALA A 42 -5.16 -2.79 -22.96
C ALA A 42 -4.95 -3.36 -21.54
N ALA A 43 -3.82 -4.00 -21.25
CA ALA A 43 -3.49 -4.60 -19.94
C ALA A 43 -3.65 -3.60 -18.78
N GLY A 44 -3.32 -2.33 -19.01
CA GLY A 44 -3.49 -1.27 -18.02
C GLY A 44 -4.96 -1.09 -17.60
N ALA A 45 -5.90 -1.18 -18.54
CA ALA A 45 -7.33 -1.09 -18.23
C ALA A 45 -7.80 -2.30 -17.41
N VAL A 46 -7.35 -3.50 -17.76
CA VAL A 46 -7.67 -4.73 -17.02
C VAL A 46 -7.12 -4.67 -15.60
N LEU A 47 -5.85 -4.34 -15.45
CA LEU A 47 -5.19 -4.27 -14.15
C LEU A 47 -5.75 -3.11 -13.31
N GLY A 48 -5.98 -1.95 -13.91
CA GLY A 48 -6.59 -0.79 -13.23
C GLY A 48 -7.97 -1.11 -12.67
N THR A 49 -8.81 -1.81 -13.46
CA THR A 49 -10.13 -2.27 -13.01
C THR A 49 -10.01 -3.31 -11.90
N ALA A 50 -9.13 -4.30 -12.02
CA ALA A 50 -8.90 -5.32 -11.00
C ALA A 50 -8.45 -4.70 -9.66
N LEU A 51 -7.56 -3.68 -9.73
CA LEU A 51 -7.10 -2.96 -8.55
C LEU A 51 -8.16 -2.02 -7.98
N ALA A 52 -9.02 -1.41 -8.81
CA ALA A 52 -10.19 -0.68 -8.32
C ALA A 52 -11.17 -1.60 -7.58
N ILE A 53 -11.42 -2.80 -8.10
CA ILE A 53 -12.19 -3.86 -7.42
C ILE A 53 -11.58 -4.22 -6.06
N LYS A 54 -10.25 -4.34 -5.98
CA LYS A 54 -9.54 -4.52 -4.71
C LYS A 54 -9.88 -3.40 -3.73
N MET A 55 -9.88 -2.14 -4.17
CA MET A 55 -10.20 -1.00 -3.29
C MET A 55 -11.66 -1.03 -2.83
N VAL A 56 -12.60 -1.44 -3.70
CA VAL A 56 -14.00 -1.68 -3.29
C VAL A 56 -14.06 -2.74 -2.19
N ALA A 57 -13.34 -3.83 -2.33
CA ALA A 57 -13.27 -4.86 -1.27
C ALA A 57 -12.71 -4.30 0.05
N TYR A 58 -11.68 -3.46 0.00
CA TYR A 58 -11.07 -2.86 1.19
C TYR A 58 -11.95 -1.80 1.87
N VAL A 59 -12.72 -1.04 1.10
CA VAL A 59 -13.56 0.05 1.63
C VAL A 59 -14.94 -0.45 2.05
N ALA A 60 -15.57 -1.32 1.25
CA ALA A 60 -16.94 -1.76 1.46
C ALA A 60 -17.05 -3.11 2.19
N VAL A 61 -16.20 -4.10 1.82
CA VAL A 61 -16.33 -5.47 2.34
C VAL A 61 -15.63 -5.63 3.69
N ALA A 62 -14.46 -4.98 3.89
CA ALA A 62 -13.68 -5.12 5.12
C ALA A 62 -14.47 -4.76 6.39
N PRO A 63 -15.21 -3.64 6.47
CA PRO A 63 -15.99 -3.31 7.67
C PRO A 63 -17.09 -4.32 7.98
N VAL A 64 -17.78 -4.80 6.94
CA VAL A 64 -18.88 -5.77 7.07
C VAL A 64 -18.35 -7.11 7.60
N ILE A 65 -17.27 -7.61 6.98
CA ILE A 65 -16.70 -8.89 7.39
C ILE A 65 -16.01 -8.77 8.76
N SER A 66 -15.39 -7.64 9.06
CA SER A 66 -14.80 -7.41 10.40
C SER A 66 -15.86 -7.50 11.49
N ALA A 67 -17.01 -6.88 11.29
CA ALA A 67 -18.13 -6.96 12.24
C ALA A 67 -18.69 -8.38 12.41
N LEU A 68 -18.78 -9.15 11.30
CA LEU A 68 -19.19 -10.56 11.33
C LEU A 68 -18.12 -11.44 11.99
N ALA A 69 -16.84 -11.16 11.76
CA ALA A 69 -15.72 -11.92 12.29
C ALA A 69 -15.55 -11.77 13.81
N GLU A 70 -16.05 -10.69 14.41
CA GLU A 70 -16.04 -10.51 15.87
C GLU A 70 -16.79 -11.63 16.60
N ARG A 71 -17.78 -12.25 15.95
CA ARG A 71 -18.59 -13.38 16.47
C ARG A 71 -17.98 -14.76 16.22
N LEU A 72 -16.91 -14.84 15.42
CA LEU A 72 -16.29 -16.08 15.01
C LEU A 72 -14.92 -16.28 15.67
N PRO A 73 -14.47 -17.53 15.90
CA PRO A 73 -13.13 -17.80 16.41
C PRO A 73 -12.06 -17.23 15.44
N ARG A 74 -11.30 -16.24 15.89
CA ARG A 74 -10.28 -15.52 15.09
C ARG A 74 -9.38 -16.44 14.26
N ARG A 75 -8.96 -17.57 14.88
CA ARG A 75 -8.13 -18.56 14.19
C ARG A 75 -8.83 -19.15 12.96
N ARG A 76 -10.13 -19.47 13.06
CA ARG A 76 -10.89 -20.02 11.91
C ARG A 76 -10.99 -19.00 10.79
N VAL A 77 -11.28 -17.74 11.12
CA VAL A 77 -11.39 -16.66 10.13
C VAL A 77 -10.05 -16.41 9.43
N LEU A 78 -8.94 -16.35 10.16
CA LEU A 78 -7.61 -16.17 9.55
C LEU A 78 -7.23 -17.33 8.62
N VAL A 79 -7.46 -18.57 9.08
CA VAL A 79 -7.14 -19.77 8.28
C VAL A 79 -8.04 -19.86 7.04
N SER A 80 -9.35 -19.62 7.18
CA SER A 80 -10.26 -19.65 6.01
C SER A 80 -9.93 -18.56 4.99
N ALA A 81 -9.54 -17.36 5.45
CA ALA A 81 -9.09 -16.31 4.56
C ALA A 81 -7.82 -16.70 3.77
N ASP A 82 -6.85 -17.33 4.43
CA ASP A 82 -5.63 -17.81 3.76
C ASP A 82 -5.93 -18.96 2.79
N VAL A 83 -6.83 -19.89 3.14
CA VAL A 83 -7.25 -20.98 2.24
C VAL A 83 -7.96 -20.42 1.01
N VAL A 84 -8.89 -19.49 1.17
CA VAL A 84 -9.56 -18.83 0.03
C VAL A 84 -8.53 -18.14 -0.86
N ARG A 85 -7.60 -17.38 -0.29
CA ARG A 85 -6.53 -16.70 -1.06
C ARG A 85 -5.65 -17.71 -1.82
N ALA A 86 -5.27 -18.82 -1.19
CA ALA A 86 -4.46 -19.85 -1.83
C ALA A 86 -5.19 -20.52 -3.00
N VAL A 87 -6.46 -20.90 -2.81
CA VAL A 87 -7.30 -21.51 -3.86
C VAL A 87 -7.46 -20.56 -5.03
N VAL A 88 -7.79 -19.29 -4.77
CA VAL A 88 -7.94 -18.27 -5.82
C VAL A 88 -6.62 -18.04 -6.55
N ALA A 89 -5.50 -17.93 -5.84
CA ALA A 89 -4.19 -17.76 -6.47
C ALA A 89 -3.84 -18.95 -7.40
N LEU A 90 -4.18 -20.18 -6.99
CA LEU A 90 -4.00 -21.36 -7.83
C LEU A 90 -4.96 -21.40 -9.03
N SER A 91 -6.12 -20.75 -8.99
CA SER A 91 -7.05 -20.72 -10.12
C SER A 91 -6.64 -19.71 -11.21
N LEU A 92 -5.87 -18.65 -10.86
CA LEU A 92 -5.49 -17.60 -11.79
C LEU A 92 -4.68 -18.06 -13.03
N PRO A 93 -3.80 -19.07 -12.97
CA PRO A 93 -3.09 -19.57 -14.17
C PRO A 93 -3.99 -20.13 -15.29
N TRP A 94 -5.20 -20.56 -14.96
CA TRP A 94 -6.15 -21.16 -15.93
C TRP A 94 -7.24 -20.17 -16.39
N VAL A 95 -7.07 -18.88 -16.09
CA VAL A 95 -7.99 -17.84 -16.54
C VAL A 95 -7.77 -17.54 -18.01
N ASP A 96 -8.84 -17.55 -18.79
CA ASP A 96 -8.87 -17.28 -20.23
C ASP A 96 -9.70 -16.01 -20.58
N ALA A 97 -10.39 -15.43 -19.61
CA ALA A 97 -11.22 -14.26 -19.81
C ALA A 97 -11.04 -13.20 -18.71
N VAL A 98 -11.08 -11.93 -19.11
CA VAL A 98 -10.86 -10.77 -18.22
C VAL A 98 -11.85 -10.74 -17.04
N TRP A 99 -13.12 -11.08 -17.28
CA TRP A 99 -14.12 -11.06 -16.20
C TRP A 99 -13.81 -12.07 -15.07
N GLN A 100 -13.17 -13.21 -15.40
CA GLN A 100 -12.74 -14.20 -14.42
C GLN A 100 -11.65 -13.59 -13.50
N VAL A 101 -10.71 -12.81 -14.05
CA VAL A 101 -9.73 -12.06 -13.26
C VAL A 101 -10.45 -11.16 -12.24
N TYR A 102 -11.47 -10.43 -12.66
CA TYR A 102 -12.19 -9.51 -11.79
C TYR A 102 -12.90 -10.22 -10.63
N VAL A 103 -13.58 -11.34 -10.92
CA VAL A 103 -14.25 -12.14 -9.89
C VAL A 103 -13.24 -12.73 -8.90
N LEU A 104 -12.16 -13.34 -9.41
CA LEU A 104 -11.14 -13.96 -8.58
C LEU A 104 -10.40 -12.92 -7.72
N VAL A 105 -10.05 -11.77 -8.31
CA VAL A 105 -9.44 -10.67 -7.56
C VAL A 105 -10.40 -10.15 -6.48
N PHE A 106 -11.69 -9.97 -6.76
CA PHE A 106 -12.66 -9.55 -5.76
C PHE A 106 -12.72 -10.52 -4.57
N VAL A 107 -12.80 -11.83 -4.84
CA VAL A 107 -12.84 -12.86 -3.79
C VAL A 107 -11.55 -12.89 -2.98
N LEU A 108 -10.40 -12.87 -3.65
CA LEU A 108 -9.08 -12.88 -3.00
C LEU A 108 -8.89 -11.64 -2.12
N GLN A 109 -9.28 -10.47 -2.63
CA GLN A 109 -9.09 -9.21 -1.91
C GLN A 109 -10.11 -9.04 -0.76
N SER A 110 -11.31 -9.60 -0.89
CA SER A 110 -12.28 -9.67 0.21
C SER A 110 -11.73 -10.52 1.37
N ALA A 111 -11.10 -11.66 1.05
CA ALA A 111 -10.43 -12.47 2.06
C ALA A 111 -9.22 -11.74 2.68
N SER A 112 -8.42 -11.01 1.88
CA SER A 112 -7.29 -10.21 2.37
C SER A 112 -7.74 -9.04 3.23
N ALA A 113 -8.83 -8.37 2.88
CA ALA A 113 -9.44 -7.28 3.64
C ALA A 113 -9.94 -7.73 5.02
N THR A 114 -10.31 -9.01 5.15
CA THR A 114 -10.67 -9.64 6.42
C THR A 114 -9.45 -10.00 7.26
N PHE A 115 -8.43 -10.57 6.59
CA PHE A 115 -7.24 -11.07 7.26
C PHE A 115 -6.45 -9.95 7.97
N THR A 116 -6.17 -8.86 7.29
CA THR A 116 -5.24 -7.83 7.78
C THR A 116 -5.66 -7.17 9.09
N PRO A 117 -6.90 -6.65 9.25
CA PRO A 117 -7.32 -6.03 10.51
C PRO A 117 -7.39 -7.04 11.66
N LEU A 118 -7.90 -8.24 11.36
CA LEU A 118 -8.02 -9.31 12.35
C LEU A 118 -6.64 -9.77 12.85
N PHE A 119 -5.68 -9.92 11.94
CA PHE A 119 -4.30 -10.26 12.28
C PHE A 119 -3.67 -9.18 13.17
N GLN A 120 -3.81 -7.91 12.83
CA GLN A 120 -3.31 -6.80 13.64
C GLN A 120 -3.95 -6.75 15.02
N SER A 121 -5.22 -7.12 15.15
CA SER A 121 -5.93 -7.16 16.43
C SER A 121 -5.43 -8.27 17.38
N VAL A 122 -4.72 -9.27 16.86
CA VAL A 122 -4.15 -10.37 17.64
C VAL A 122 -2.81 -9.99 18.28
N ILE A 123 -2.06 -9.07 17.67
CA ILE A 123 -0.71 -8.68 18.13
C ILE A 123 -0.72 -8.22 19.61
N PRO A 124 -1.61 -7.28 20.05
CA PRO A 124 -1.63 -6.84 21.45
C PRO A 124 -2.05 -7.94 22.43
N ALA A 125 -2.78 -8.95 21.98
CA ALA A 125 -3.15 -10.08 22.81
C ALA A 125 -1.99 -11.07 23.04
N VAL A 126 -0.98 -11.05 22.16
CA VAL A 126 0.24 -11.88 22.24
C VAL A 126 1.39 -11.11 22.89
N LEU A 127 1.49 -9.80 22.63
CA LEU A 127 2.49 -8.90 23.20
C LEU A 127 1.79 -7.99 24.22
N VAL A 128 1.72 -8.42 25.45
CA VAL A 128 1.00 -7.72 26.54
C VAL A 128 1.77 -6.48 27.00
N ASP A 129 3.10 -6.54 27.01
CA ASP A 129 3.95 -5.40 27.37
C ASP A 129 3.90 -4.33 26.28
N GLN A 130 3.71 -3.05 26.68
CA GLN A 130 3.50 -1.95 25.75
C GLN A 130 4.74 -1.62 24.90
N GLU A 131 5.94 -1.83 25.45
CA GLU A 131 7.17 -1.63 24.72
C GLU A 131 7.38 -2.74 23.67
N ASP A 132 7.14 -4.00 24.05
CA ASP A 132 7.21 -5.15 23.15
C ASP A 132 6.11 -5.08 22.09
N TYR A 133 4.90 -4.61 22.42
CA TYR A 133 3.84 -4.33 21.44
C TYR A 133 4.27 -3.27 20.40
N THR A 134 4.85 -2.16 20.88
CA THR A 134 5.34 -1.10 19.97
C THR A 134 6.46 -1.62 19.06
N ARG A 135 7.37 -2.43 19.60
CA ARG A 135 8.43 -3.09 18.82
C ARG A 135 7.86 -4.09 17.80
N GLY A 136 6.83 -4.84 18.17
CA GLY A 136 6.13 -5.76 17.29
C GLY A 136 5.43 -5.09 16.13
N LEU A 137 4.74 -3.96 16.38
CA LEU A 137 4.13 -3.13 15.33
C LEU A 137 5.17 -2.56 14.36
N SER A 138 6.30 -2.06 14.91
CA SER A 138 7.40 -1.53 14.09
C SER A 138 8.00 -2.63 13.20
N LEU A 139 8.14 -3.85 13.72
CA LEU A 139 8.65 -4.98 12.95
C LEU A 139 7.65 -5.42 11.86
N SER A 140 6.34 -5.43 12.17
CA SER A 140 5.29 -5.67 11.17
C SER A 140 5.30 -4.60 10.07
N ARG A 141 5.49 -3.33 10.42
CA ARG A 141 5.62 -2.26 9.44
C ARG A 141 6.83 -2.46 8.53
N LEU A 142 7.98 -2.79 9.12
CA LEU A 142 9.19 -3.11 8.36
C LEU A 142 8.96 -4.27 7.38
N ALA A 143 8.14 -5.26 7.74
CA ALA A 143 7.81 -6.36 6.84
C ALA A 143 7.05 -5.89 5.59
N TYR A 144 6.11 -4.93 5.73
CA TYR A 144 5.44 -4.31 4.59
C TYR A 144 6.39 -3.51 3.70
N ASP A 145 7.29 -2.75 4.31
CA ASP A 145 8.27 -1.95 3.56
C ASP A 145 9.28 -2.87 2.83
N LEU A 146 9.67 -3.97 3.46
CA LEU A 146 10.56 -4.97 2.87
C LEU A 146 9.89 -5.77 1.74
N GLU A 147 8.60 -6.05 1.86
CA GLU A 147 7.80 -6.70 0.81
C GLU A 147 7.83 -5.90 -0.48
N SER A 148 7.63 -4.60 -0.43
CA SER A 148 7.63 -3.73 -1.61
C SER A 148 8.95 -3.75 -2.38
N LEU A 149 10.07 -4.02 -1.70
CA LEU A 149 11.40 -4.14 -2.29
C LEU A 149 11.74 -5.58 -2.69
N LEU A 150 11.46 -6.54 -1.80
CA LEU A 150 11.92 -7.92 -1.95
C LEU A 150 11.09 -8.70 -2.97
N SER A 151 9.78 -8.43 -3.03
CA SER A 151 8.87 -9.18 -3.90
C SER A 151 9.17 -8.98 -5.39
N PRO A 152 9.45 -7.76 -5.90
CA PRO A 152 9.91 -7.60 -7.29
C PRO A 152 11.23 -8.31 -7.58
N ALA A 153 12.18 -8.30 -6.63
CA ALA A 153 13.46 -8.99 -6.80
C ALA A 153 13.28 -10.50 -6.86
N VAL A 154 12.45 -11.09 -6.00
CA VAL A 154 12.10 -12.51 -6.03
C VAL A 154 11.35 -12.85 -7.31
N ALA A 155 10.40 -12.01 -7.72
CA ALA A 155 9.67 -12.20 -8.98
C ALA A 155 10.63 -12.18 -10.19
N ALA A 156 11.59 -11.23 -10.23
CA ALA A 156 12.59 -11.17 -11.29
C ALA A 156 13.44 -12.44 -11.36
N ALA A 157 13.90 -12.93 -10.19
CA ALA A 157 14.70 -14.15 -10.11
C ALA A 157 13.92 -15.40 -10.60
N VAL A 158 12.64 -15.52 -10.23
CA VAL A 158 11.77 -16.61 -10.70
C VAL A 158 11.52 -16.49 -12.20
N LEU A 159 11.23 -15.29 -12.70
CA LEU A 159 10.96 -15.06 -14.13
C LEU A 159 12.20 -15.24 -15.03
N ALA A 160 13.40 -15.21 -14.46
CA ALA A 160 14.63 -15.53 -15.20
C ALA A 160 14.74 -17.02 -15.58
N VAL A 161 14.07 -17.92 -14.84
CA VAL A 161 14.18 -19.37 -15.00
C VAL A 161 12.85 -20.09 -15.26
N ALA A 162 11.72 -19.40 -15.07
CA ALA A 162 10.37 -19.97 -15.19
C ALA A 162 9.36 -18.96 -15.74
N GLY A 163 8.24 -19.46 -16.27
CA GLY A 163 7.13 -18.61 -16.69
C GLY A 163 6.40 -17.95 -15.50
N TYR A 164 5.68 -16.86 -15.76
CA TYR A 164 5.02 -16.07 -14.70
C TYR A 164 3.91 -16.84 -13.96
N HIS A 165 3.37 -17.93 -14.52
CA HIS A 165 2.40 -18.79 -13.84
C HIS A 165 2.96 -19.38 -12.53
N VAL A 166 4.28 -19.60 -12.44
CA VAL A 166 4.95 -20.07 -11.21
C VAL A 166 4.83 -19.04 -10.08
N LEU A 167 4.70 -17.75 -10.38
CA LEU A 167 4.48 -16.72 -9.37
C LEU A 167 3.14 -16.92 -8.63
N PHE A 168 2.09 -17.39 -9.31
CA PHE A 168 0.82 -17.72 -8.67
C PHE A 168 0.96 -18.94 -7.74
N VAL A 169 1.76 -19.93 -8.14
CA VAL A 169 2.07 -21.08 -7.28
C VAL A 169 2.83 -20.62 -6.02
N GLY A 170 3.83 -19.75 -6.19
CA GLY A 170 4.56 -19.13 -5.08
C GLY A 170 3.65 -18.33 -4.15
N THR A 171 2.72 -17.56 -4.71
CA THR A 171 1.68 -16.85 -3.95
C THR A 171 0.82 -17.80 -3.12
N ALA A 172 0.32 -18.86 -3.73
CA ALA A 172 -0.49 -19.87 -3.05
C ALA A 172 0.29 -20.59 -1.95
N ALA A 173 1.55 -20.97 -2.22
CA ALA A 173 2.43 -21.56 -1.22
C ALA A 173 2.65 -20.62 -0.03
N GLY A 174 2.78 -19.31 -0.26
CA GLY A 174 2.85 -18.29 0.77
C GLY A 174 1.61 -18.29 1.67
N PHE A 175 0.42 -18.30 1.09
CA PHE A 175 -0.83 -18.33 1.87
C PHE A 175 -1.04 -19.66 2.62
N VAL A 176 -0.70 -20.78 2.03
CA VAL A 176 -0.75 -22.10 2.70
C VAL A 176 0.23 -22.14 3.88
N ALA A 177 1.45 -21.64 3.70
CA ALA A 177 2.43 -21.57 4.79
C ALA A 177 1.95 -20.63 5.92
N SER A 178 1.34 -19.47 5.57
CA SER A 178 0.70 -18.58 6.54
C SER A 178 -0.40 -19.30 7.33
N ALA A 179 -1.33 -19.97 6.65
CA ALA A 179 -2.40 -20.76 7.28
C ALA A 179 -1.84 -21.82 8.25
N ALA A 180 -0.81 -22.57 7.83
CA ALA A 180 -0.17 -23.59 8.65
C ALA A 180 0.47 -23.00 9.92
N LEU A 181 1.10 -21.84 9.83
CA LEU A 181 1.68 -21.12 10.97
C LEU A 181 0.61 -20.60 11.91
N VAL A 182 -0.49 -20.03 11.38
CA VAL A 182 -1.65 -19.57 12.16
C VAL A 182 -2.32 -20.74 12.89
N ILE A 183 -2.46 -21.91 12.24
CA ILE A 183 -2.99 -23.13 12.88
C ILE A 183 -2.15 -23.56 14.08
N ARG A 184 -0.83 -23.46 13.97
CA ARG A 184 0.12 -23.83 15.02
C ARG A 184 0.26 -22.78 16.13
N THR A 185 -0.37 -21.60 15.97
CA THR A 185 -0.31 -20.51 16.95
C THR A 185 -1.46 -20.61 17.95
N ARG A 186 -1.18 -20.50 19.24
CA ARG A 186 -2.20 -20.42 20.28
C ARG A 186 -2.64 -18.96 20.40
N LEU A 187 -3.82 -18.65 19.84
CA LEU A 187 -4.40 -17.31 19.96
C LEU A 187 -5.19 -17.20 21.27
N PRO A 188 -4.94 -16.18 22.09
CA PRO A 188 -5.75 -15.92 23.28
C PRO A 188 -7.21 -15.72 22.91
N ARG A 189 -8.12 -16.24 23.75
CA ARG A 189 -9.54 -15.89 23.64
C ARG A 189 -9.69 -14.44 24.09
N THR A 190 -9.99 -13.55 23.17
CA THR A 190 -10.36 -12.19 23.56
C THR A 190 -11.81 -12.20 23.99
N VAL A 191 -12.06 -11.67 25.17
CA VAL A 191 -13.39 -11.26 25.58
C VAL A 191 -13.81 -10.17 24.60
N ALA A 192 -14.97 -10.35 23.94
CA ALA A 192 -15.54 -9.30 23.12
C ALA A 192 -15.68 -8.05 24.00
N ALA A 193 -15.06 -6.96 23.61
CA ALA A 193 -15.31 -5.70 24.30
C ALA A 193 -16.79 -5.38 24.11
N ASP A 194 -17.47 -5.14 25.22
CA ASP A 194 -18.87 -4.71 25.27
C ASP A 194 -18.96 -3.26 24.77
N ASP A 195 -18.74 -3.09 23.47
CA ASP A 195 -18.70 -1.79 22.81
C ASP A 195 -20.07 -1.57 22.16
N SER A 196 -21.00 -1.07 22.99
CA SER A 196 -22.43 -0.85 22.69
C SER A 196 -22.68 0.30 21.69
N GLY A 197 -21.65 0.89 21.09
CA GLY A 197 -21.77 1.94 20.07
C GLY A 197 -22.16 1.40 18.70
N ALA A 198 -23.02 2.10 17.97
CA ALA A 198 -23.40 1.75 16.60
C ALA A 198 -22.14 1.66 15.71
N LEU A 199 -22.04 0.63 14.89
CA LEU A 199 -20.92 0.37 13.98
C LEU A 199 -20.62 1.61 13.09
N THR A 200 -21.67 2.30 12.65
CA THR A 200 -21.59 3.53 11.86
C THR A 200 -20.88 4.68 12.60
N ASP A 201 -21.11 4.85 13.89
CA ASP A 201 -20.46 5.89 14.69
C ASP A 201 -18.96 5.60 14.88
N ARG A 202 -18.60 4.34 15.03
CA ARG A 202 -17.19 3.92 15.15
C ARG A 202 -16.41 4.16 13.86
N ILE A 203 -17.00 3.81 12.70
CA ILE A 203 -16.40 4.04 11.38
C ILE A 203 -16.29 5.52 11.07
N THR A 204 -17.34 6.31 11.32
CA THR A 204 -17.38 7.74 10.98
C THR A 204 -16.61 8.63 11.95
N ARG A 205 -16.40 8.22 13.20
CA ARG A 205 -15.66 8.99 14.21
C ARG A 205 -14.23 9.30 13.76
N GLY A 206 -13.49 8.29 13.29
CA GLY A 206 -12.13 8.47 12.79
C GLY A 206 -12.08 9.39 11.56
N ALA A 207 -13.02 9.21 10.62
CA ALA A 207 -13.12 10.04 9.42
C ALA A 207 -13.47 11.49 9.78
N ARG A 208 -14.40 11.72 10.72
CA ARG A 208 -14.74 13.08 11.22
C ARG A 208 -13.53 13.76 11.85
N ILE A 209 -12.74 13.07 12.66
CA ILE A 209 -11.52 13.62 13.26
C ILE A 209 -10.51 13.97 12.16
N MET A 210 -10.29 13.09 11.19
CA MET A 210 -9.34 13.35 10.10
C MET A 210 -9.76 14.53 9.24
N LEU A 211 -11.03 14.62 8.89
CA LEU A 211 -11.57 15.72 8.09
C LEU A 211 -11.68 17.03 8.89
N GLY A 212 -11.83 16.95 10.20
CA GLY A 212 -11.88 18.12 11.08
C GLY A 212 -10.52 18.78 11.35
N HIS A 213 -9.42 18.02 11.29
CA HIS A 213 -8.08 18.52 11.64
C HIS A 213 -7.28 18.94 10.39
N PRO A 214 -6.82 20.19 10.29
CA PRO A 214 -6.18 20.70 9.05
C PRO A 214 -4.92 19.92 8.65
N VAL A 215 -4.08 19.50 9.60
CA VAL A 215 -2.89 18.68 9.32
C VAL A 215 -3.27 17.31 8.75
N LEU A 216 -4.30 16.67 9.32
CA LEU A 216 -4.77 15.35 8.86
C LEU A 216 -5.49 15.45 7.51
N ARG A 217 -6.21 16.54 7.23
CA ARG A 217 -6.71 16.83 5.86
C ARG A 217 -5.58 17.02 4.87
N GLY A 218 -4.52 17.73 5.27
CA GLY A 218 -3.31 17.85 4.47
C GLY A 218 -2.70 16.49 4.13
N LEU A 219 -2.64 15.59 5.12
CA LEU A 219 -2.15 14.21 4.92
C LEU A 219 -3.04 13.43 3.93
N LEU A 220 -4.38 13.56 4.00
CA LEU A 220 -5.28 12.92 3.04
C LEU A 220 -5.06 13.43 1.61
N ALA A 221 -4.86 14.73 1.44
CA ALA A 221 -4.51 15.29 0.13
C ALA A 221 -3.17 14.75 -0.37
N MET A 222 -2.14 14.65 0.49
CA MET A 222 -0.85 14.02 0.13
C MET A 222 -1.01 12.55 -0.27
N ASN A 223 -1.89 11.80 0.41
CA ASN A 223 -2.18 10.41 0.05
C ASN A 223 -2.79 10.29 -1.35
N LEU A 224 -3.59 11.27 -1.80
CA LEU A 224 -4.10 11.29 -3.19
C LEU A 224 -2.96 11.50 -4.21
N ALA A 225 -1.97 12.35 -3.90
CA ALA A 225 -0.78 12.50 -4.76
C ALA A 225 0.03 11.19 -4.82
N VAL A 226 0.22 10.52 -3.68
CA VAL A 226 0.84 9.18 -3.61
C VAL A 226 0.04 8.15 -4.40
N ALA A 227 -1.29 8.17 -4.30
CA ALA A 227 -2.15 7.26 -5.04
C ALA A 227 -2.02 7.46 -6.56
N ALA A 228 -1.91 8.71 -7.04
CA ALA A 228 -1.70 9.00 -8.47
C ALA A 228 -0.35 8.44 -8.97
N ALA A 229 0.73 8.65 -8.23
CA ALA A 229 2.05 8.13 -8.56
C ALA A 229 2.09 6.60 -8.55
N THR A 230 1.58 5.99 -7.48
CA THR A 230 1.54 4.54 -7.32
C THR A 230 0.66 3.88 -8.38
N ALA A 231 -0.45 4.54 -8.77
CA ALA A 231 -1.33 4.02 -9.81
C ALA A 231 -0.61 3.86 -11.16
N LEU A 232 0.14 4.87 -11.61
CA LEU A 232 0.92 4.74 -12.85
C LEU A 232 1.91 3.56 -12.76
N VAL A 233 2.65 3.48 -11.65
CA VAL A 233 3.66 2.44 -11.47
C VAL A 233 3.02 1.05 -11.45
N VAL A 234 2.02 0.82 -10.62
CA VAL A 234 1.46 -0.52 -10.41
C VAL A 234 0.63 -0.98 -11.62
N VAL A 235 -0.14 -0.07 -12.25
CA VAL A 235 -1.04 -0.40 -13.35
C VAL A 235 -0.30 -0.49 -14.69
N ASN A 236 0.60 0.46 -14.95
CA ASN A 236 1.11 0.67 -16.30
C ASN A 236 2.55 0.19 -16.51
N THR A 237 3.29 -0.23 -15.45
CA THR A 237 4.69 -0.71 -15.64
C THR A 237 4.78 -1.83 -16.65
N VAL A 238 3.84 -2.77 -16.66
CA VAL A 238 3.84 -3.87 -17.63
C VAL A 238 3.73 -3.34 -19.08
N VAL A 239 2.89 -2.33 -19.31
CA VAL A 239 2.72 -1.72 -20.64
C VAL A 239 3.98 -0.92 -21.03
N TYR A 240 4.54 -0.11 -20.11
CA TYR A 240 5.81 0.58 -20.37
C TYR A 240 6.93 -0.39 -20.75
N VAL A 241 7.08 -1.50 -20.05
CA VAL A 241 8.17 -2.45 -20.25
C VAL A 241 7.92 -3.32 -21.47
N ARG A 242 6.71 -3.87 -21.67
CA ARG A 242 6.40 -4.83 -22.72
C ARG A 242 6.11 -4.16 -24.06
N ASP A 243 5.26 -3.12 -24.08
CA ASP A 243 4.84 -2.47 -25.32
C ASP A 243 5.78 -1.33 -25.74
N LEU A 244 6.18 -0.46 -24.78
CA LEU A 244 7.00 0.69 -25.10
C LEU A 244 8.48 0.30 -25.27
N LEU A 245 9.04 -0.51 -24.37
CA LEU A 245 10.45 -0.91 -24.41
C LEU A 245 10.71 -2.26 -25.11
N GLY A 246 9.67 -3.04 -25.43
CA GLY A 246 9.81 -4.35 -26.06
C GLY A 246 10.56 -5.38 -25.22
N ALA A 247 10.58 -5.21 -23.88
CA ALA A 247 11.41 -6.00 -22.98
C ALA A 247 10.67 -7.23 -22.41
N SER A 248 11.38 -8.10 -21.72
CA SER A 248 10.86 -9.35 -21.14
C SER A 248 9.98 -9.14 -19.89
N GLY A 249 9.27 -10.20 -19.48
CA GLY A 249 8.50 -10.18 -18.23
C GLY A 249 9.36 -9.96 -16.98
N SER A 250 10.60 -10.48 -16.94
CA SER A 250 11.54 -10.24 -15.85
C SER A 250 11.92 -8.76 -15.71
N ALA A 251 11.98 -8.02 -16.81
CA ALA A 251 12.26 -6.60 -16.82
C ALA A 251 11.15 -5.77 -16.15
N VAL A 252 9.90 -6.25 -16.14
CA VAL A 252 8.79 -5.64 -15.37
C VAL A 252 9.11 -5.63 -13.87
N ALA A 253 9.59 -6.77 -13.36
CA ALA A 253 9.98 -6.87 -11.96
C ALA A 253 11.19 -5.98 -11.63
N VAL A 254 12.16 -5.84 -12.55
CA VAL A 254 13.27 -4.90 -12.39
C VAL A 254 12.78 -3.46 -12.32
N ALA A 255 11.86 -3.05 -13.20
CA ALA A 255 11.27 -1.71 -13.19
C ALA A 255 10.53 -1.44 -11.86
N LEU A 256 9.70 -2.39 -11.39
CA LEU A 256 9.06 -2.29 -10.07
C LEU A 256 10.10 -2.24 -8.92
N GLY A 257 11.22 -2.95 -9.07
CA GLY A 257 12.36 -2.90 -8.16
C GLY A 257 13.00 -1.51 -8.09
N CYS A 258 13.06 -0.75 -9.19
CA CYS A 258 13.51 0.64 -9.20
C CYS A 258 12.61 1.54 -8.32
N PHE A 259 11.30 1.38 -8.40
CA PHE A 259 10.36 2.08 -7.52
C PHE A 259 10.56 1.71 -6.05
N GLY A 260 10.61 0.41 -5.75
CA GLY A 260 10.88 -0.09 -4.39
C GLY A 260 12.21 0.37 -3.84
N GLY A 261 13.27 0.36 -4.67
CA GLY A 261 14.61 0.82 -4.30
C GLY A 261 14.64 2.31 -3.95
N GLY A 262 14.01 3.16 -4.77
CA GLY A 262 13.85 4.59 -4.49
C GLY A 262 13.11 4.84 -3.18
N SER A 263 12.02 4.11 -2.94
CA SER A 263 11.26 4.16 -1.69
C SER A 263 12.12 3.76 -0.48
N MET A 264 12.86 2.66 -0.58
CA MET A 264 13.69 2.14 0.51
C MET A 264 14.82 3.08 0.91
N VAL A 265 15.55 3.63 -0.06
CA VAL A 265 16.64 4.58 0.19
C VAL A 265 16.13 5.77 1.00
N VAL A 266 14.98 6.31 0.62
CA VAL A 266 14.35 7.42 1.35
C VAL A 266 13.85 6.97 2.72
N ALA A 267 13.16 5.84 2.82
CA ALA A 267 12.65 5.33 4.10
C ALA A 267 13.76 5.19 5.15
N LEU A 268 14.93 4.68 4.74
CA LEU A 268 16.10 4.57 5.61
C LEU A 268 16.72 5.93 5.98
N SER A 269 16.54 6.93 5.11
CA SER A 269 17.09 8.29 5.32
C SER A 269 16.16 9.18 6.15
N VAL A 270 14.85 8.92 6.15
CA VAL A 270 13.81 9.74 6.81
C VAL A 270 14.11 10.01 8.29
N PRO A 271 14.56 9.05 9.13
CA PRO A 271 14.88 9.36 10.53
C PRO A 271 15.96 10.44 10.69
N ARG A 272 16.98 10.44 9.81
CA ARG A 272 18.03 11.46 9.80
C ARG A 272 17.52 12.79 9.25
N LEU A 273 16.72 12.76 8.20
CA LEU A 273 16.12 13.96 7.59
C LEU A 273 15.19 14.67 8.58
N LEU A 274 14.38 13.93 9.33
CA LEU A 274 13.47 14.49 10.33
C LEU A 274 14.18 15.04 11.58
N ALA A 275 15.46 14.76 11.76
CA ALA A 275 16.26 15.42 12.80
C ALA A 275 16.60 16.89 12.45
N VAL A 276 16.61 17.24 11.16
CA VAL A 276 17.02 18.56 10.66
C VAL A 276 15.93 19.27 9.85
N VAL A 277 14.93 18.56 9.35
CA VAL A 277 13.85 19.10 8.51
C VAL A 277 12.49 18.80 9.18
N ALA A 278 11.63 19.81 9.26
CA ALA A 278 10.28 19.64 9.80
C ALA A 278 9.43 18.70 8.92
N ASP A 279 8.55 17.89 9.55
CA ASP A 279 7.64 16.93 8.87
C ASP A 279 6.93 17.57 7.67
N ARG A 280 6.39 18.79 7.85
CA ARG A 280 5.68 19.52 6.78
C ARG A 280 6.55 19.75 5.55
N ARG A 281 7.79 20.19 5.73
CA ARG A 281 8.71 20.48 4.60
C ARG A 281 9.10 19.21 3.87
N LEU A 282 9.43 18.15 4.60
CA LEU A 282 9.82 16.87 4.02
C LEU A 282 8.65 16.26 3.21
N MET A 283 7.45 16.22 3.80
CA MET A 283 6.29 15.61 3.16
C MET A 283 5.78 16.41 1.96
N LEU A 284 5.78 17.75 2.04
CA LEU A 284 5.45 18.61 0.89
C LEU A 284 6.47 18.51 -0.25
N ALA A 285 7.77 18.40 0.08
CA ALA A 285 8.81 18.14 -0.91
C ALA A 285 8.57 16.78 -1.60
N GLY A 286 8.22 15.74 -0.85
CA GLY A 286 7.80 14.45 -1.41
C GLY A 286 6.64 14.60 -2.39
N CYS A 287 5.58 15.33 -2.00
CA CYS A 287 4.45 15.61 -2.89
C CYS A 287 4.83 16.40 -4.15
N ALA A 288 5.80 17.32 -4.08
CA ALA A 288 6.26 18.09 -5.22
C ALA A 288 7.10 17.25 -6.20
N VAL A 289 7.78 16.23 -5.70
CA VAL A 289 8.60 15.30 -6.51
C VAL A 289 7.72 14.34 -7.34
N LEU A 290 6.53 13.97 -6.85
CA LEU A 290 5.66 13.00 -7.54
C LEU A 290 5.20 13.46 -8.93
N PRO A 291 4.69 14.70 -9.14
CA PRO A 291 4.38 15.19 -10.49
C PRO A 291 5.58 15.17 -11.43
N ILE A 292 6.79 15.44 -10.92
CA ILE A 292 8.03 15.43 -11.73
C ILE A 292 8.27 14.02 -12.27
N GLY A 293 8.21 12.99 -11.40
CA GLY A 293 8.36 11.60 -11.84
C GLY A 293 7.29 11.17 -12.85
N LEU A 294 6.04 11.60 -12.67
CA LEU A 294 4.94 11.34 -13.60
C LEU A 294 5.17 12.03 -14.97
N LEU A 295 5.69 13.27 -14.97
CA LEU A 295 6.02 13.98 -16.20
C LEU A 295 7.23 13.37 -16.92
N ILE A 296 8.24 12.86 -16.21
CA ILE A 296 9.34 12.10 -16.84
C ILE A 296 8.78 10.85 -17.53
N ALA A 297 7.86 10.13 -16.89
CA ALA A 297 7.18 8.98 -17.49
C ALA A 297 6.34 9.37 -18.70
N ALA A 298 5.64 10.51 -18.65
CA ALA A 298 4.89 11.06 -19.79
C ALA A 298 5.82 11.40 -20.97
N THR A 299 6.95 12.04 -20.70
CA THR A 299 7.97 12.40 -21.69
C THR A 299 8.55 11.15 -22.37
N LEU A 300 8.87 10.12 -21.58
CA LEU A 300 9.32 8.82 -22.10
C LEU A 300 8.29 8.24 -23.08
N ALA A 301 7.02 8.20 -22.69
CA ALA A 301 5.97 7.61 -23.51
C ALA A 301 5.66 8.42 -24.78
N ALA A 302 5.83 9.75 -24.74
CA ALA A 302 5.57 10.65 -25.87
C ALA A 302 6.71 10.69 -26.88
N LEU A 303 7.97 10.78 -26.42
CA LEU A 303 9.12 11.04 -27.28
C LEU A 303 9.81 9.76 -27.79
N ARG A 304 9.78 8.68 -27.02
CA ARG A 304 10.42 7.40 -27.38
C ARG A 304 11.87 7.57 -27.87
N PRO A 305 12.79 8.05 -27.03
CA PRO A 305 14.10 8.57 -27.49
C PRO A 305 15.10 7.48 -27.91
N GLY A 306 14.73 6.21 -27.86
CA GLY A 306 15.55 5.06 -28.22
C GLY A 306 15.98 4.20 -27.02
N PRO A 307 16.36 2.91 -27.28
CA PRO A 307 16.38 1.85 -26.27
C PRO A 307 17.19 2.14 -24.98
N GLY A 308 18.36 2.75 -25.10
CA GLY A 308 19.21 3.03 -23.94
C GLY A 308 18.63 4.13 -23.06
N LEU A 309 18.20 5.25 -23.64
CA LEU A 309 17.67 6.39 -22.92
C LEU A 309 16.27 6.10 -22.35
N GLU A 310 15.47 5.29 -23.05
CA GLU A 310 14.16 4.84 -22.54
C GLU A 310 14.27 4.12 -21.21
N TRP A 311 15.22 3.20 -21.05
CA TRP A 311 15.47 2.51 -19.80
C TRP A 311 15.93 3.43 -18.68
N VAL A 312 16.83 4.38 -18.99
CA VAL A 312 17.29 5.37 -18.01
C VAL A 312 16.13 6.23 -17.54
N LEU A 313 15.30 6.75 -18.46
CA LEU A 313 14.16 7.57 -18.10
C LEU A 313 13.12 6.80 -17.28
N LEU A 314 12.85 5.53 -17.64
CA LEU A 314 11.96 4.67 -16.87
C LEU A 314 12.49 4.45 -15.45
N ALA A 315 13.75 4.06 -15.30
CA ALA A 315 14.37 3.82 -14.00
C ALA A 315 14.38 5.09 -13.14
N VAL A 316 14.76 6.24 -13.71
CA VAL A 316 14.76 7.54 -13.02
C VAL A 316 13.33 7.91 -12.58
N ALA A 317 12.34 7.80 -13.47
CA ALA A 317 10.94 8.10 -13.14
C ALA A 317 10.46 7.22 -11.97
N TRP A 318 10.69 5.91 -12.04
CA TRP A 318 10.24 4.96 -10.99
C TRP A 318 10.98 5.18 -9.66
N ILE A 319 12.28 5.44 -9.68
CA ILE A 319 13.05 5.79 -8.46
C ILE A 319 12.52 7.09 -7.84
N VAL A 320 12.28 8.12 -8.65
CA VAL A 320 11.75 9.42 -8.20
C VAL A 320 10.34 9.26 -7.60
N LEU A 321 9.46 8.48 -8.25
CA LEU A 321 8.12 8.18 -7.74
C LEU A 321 8.17 7.39 -6.43
N GLY A 322 9.05 6.41 -6.32
CA GLY A 322 9.27 5.65 -5.09
C GLY A 322 9.79 6.53 -3.95
N ALA A 323 10.77 7.37 -4.24
CA ALA A 323 11.34 8.31 -3.27
C ALA A 323 10.28 9.30 -2.76
N GLY A 324 9.53 9.97 -3.64
CA GLY A 324 8.46 10.89 -3.27
C GLY A 324 7.36 10.23 -2.45
N THR A 325 6.95 9.03 -2.81
CA THR A 325 5.98 8.21 -2.06
C THR A 325 6.47 7.94 -0.64
N SER A 326 7.72 7.57 -0.47
CA SER A 326 8.30 7.27 0.84
C SER A 326 8.45 8.51 1.73
N MET A 327 8.78 9.67 1.14
CA MET A 327 8.84 10.95 1.87
C MET A 327 7.49 11.32 2.50
N VAL A 328 6.38 10.88 1.94
CA VAL A 328 5.04 11.10 2.49
C VAL A 328 4.64 9.99 3.45
N ASN A 329 4.79 8.73 3.05
CA ASN A 329 4.26 7.59 3.80
C ASN A 329 5.03 7.30 5.09
N THR A 330 6.36 7.46 5.10
CA THR A 330 7.19 7.11 6.26
C THR A 330 6.89 8.00 7.48
N PRO A 331 6.76 9.34 7.37
CA PRO A 331 6.41 10.17 8.51
C PRO A 331 4.94 10.12 8.91
N SER A 332 4.03 9.60 8.06
CA SER A 332 2.57 9.72 8.26
C SER A 332 2.10 9.09 9.58
N ALA A 333 2.65 7.94 9.98
CA ALA A 333 2.29 7.31 11.26
C ALA A 333 2.66 8.18 12.48
N ARG A 334 3.82 8.86 12.44
CA ARG A 334 4.24 9.82 13.45
C ARG A 334 3.29 11.01 13.52
N LEU A 335 2.88 11.53 12.36
CA LEU A 335 1.95 12.64 12.25
C LEU A 335 0.56 12.28 12.82
N LEU A 336 0.02 11.12 12.48
CA LEU A 336 -1.24 10.60 13.02
C LEU A 336 -1.17 10.48 14.55
N ARG A 337 -0.07 9.95 15.07
CA ARG A 337 0.15 9.80 16.50
C ARG A 337 0.21 11.15 17.23
N ALA A 338 0.86 12.15 16.63
CA ALA A 338 0.99 13.50 17.20
C ALA A 338 -0.36 14.25 17.25
N HIS A 339 -1.30 13.93 16.32
CA HIS A 339 -2.59 14.62 16.19
C HIS A 339 -3.78 13.72 16.59
N SER A 340 -3.55 12.68 17.40
CA SER A 340 -4.59 11.82 17.97
C SER A 340 -4.33 11.53 19.44
N VAL A 341 -5.36 11.62 20.26
CA VAL A 341 -5.29 11.20 21.67
C VAL A 341 -5.36 9.67 21.77
N PRO A 342 -4.85 9.05 22.84
CA PRO A 342 -4.81 7.59 22.97
C PRO A 342 -6.16 6.91 22.69
N GLU A 343 -7.26 7.51 23.13
CA GLU A 343 -8.64 6.99 23.04
C GLU A 343 -9.18 7.00 21.61
N THR A 344 -8.72 7.91 20.76
CA THR A 344 -9.18 8.02 19.36
C THR A 344 -8.16 7.51 18.35
N ARG A 345 -6.97 7.16 18.80
CA ARG A 345 -5.83 6.79 17.92
C ARG A 345 -6.17 5.64 16.99
N ALA A 346 -6.77 4.58 17.50
CA ALA A 346 -7.17 3.43 16.68
C ALA A 346 -8.15 3.83 15.58
N ALA A 347 -9.18 4.64 15.91
CA ALA A 347 -10.15 5.14 14.94
C ALA A 347 -9.49 6.02 13.86
N VAL A 348 -8.55 6.90 14.24
CA VAL A 348 -7.81 7.76 13.30
C VAL A 348 -6.92 6.93 12.36
N PHE A 349 -6.21 5.93 12.87
CA PHE A 349 -5.38 5.05 12.03
C PHE A 349 -6.24 4.20 11.07
N THR A 350 -7.39 3.68 11.53
CA THR A 350 -8.32 2.95 10.68
C THR A 350 -8.91 3.86 9.59
N ALA A 351 -9.31 5.08 9.95
CA ALA A 351 -9.82 6.05 8.99
C ALA A 351 -8.75 6.48 7.98
N GLN A 352 -7.51 6.69 8.42
CA GLN A 352 -6.38 6.94 7.52
C GLN A 352 -6.20 5.80 6.51
N PHE A 353 -6.23 4.56 6.97
CA PHE A 353 -6.13 3.40 6.07
C PHE A 353 -7.24 3.42 5.02
N SER A 354 -8.51 3.52 5.44
CA SER A 354 -9.65 3.50 4.51
C SER A 354 -9.65 4.69 3.55
N LEU A 355 -9.44 5.90 4.06
CA LEU A 355 -9.50 7.12 3.25
C LEU A 355 -8.31 7.25 2.29
N SER A 356 -7.11 6.78 2.68
CA SER A 356 -5.96 6.73 1.77
C SER A 356 -6.20 5.75 0.61
N HIS A 357 -6.88 4.62 0.86
CA HIS A 357 -7.23 3.67 -0.18
C HIS A 357 -8.37 4.15 -1.08
N ALA A 358 -9.24 5.05 -0.59
CA ALA A 358 -10.28 5.65 -1.42
C ALA A 358 -9.71 6.47 -2.60
N GLY A 359 -8.53 7.10 -2.44
CA GLY A 359 -7.84 7.77 -3.54
C GLY A 359 -7.52 6.86 -4.73
N PHE A 360 -7.24 5.59 -4.46
CA PHE A 360 -6.97 4.61 -5.50
C PHE A 360 -8.20 4.21 -6.32
N LEU A 361 -9.42 4.35 -5.79
CA LEU A 361 -10.65 4.14 -6.57
C LEU A 361 -10.74 5.09 -7.78
N LEU A 362 -10.16 6.28 -7.66
CA LEU A 362 -10.06 7.23 -8.76
C LEU A 362 -8.82 6.96 -9.63
N THR A 363 -7.66 6.81 -9.01
CA THR A 363 -6.39 6.84 -9.74
C THR A 363 -6.08 5.56 -10.50
N TYR A 364 -6.52 4.37 -10.04
CA TYR A 364 -6.34 3.13 -10.79
C TYR A 364 -7.13 3.09 -12.10
N PRO A 365 -8.44 3.44 -12.14
CA PRO A 365 -9.17 3.57 -13.40
C PRO A 365 -8.56 4.63 -14.33
N VAL A 366 -8.15 5.80 -13.80
CA VAL A 366 -7.49 6.82 -14.61
C VAL A 366 -6.20 6.28 -15.23
N ALA A 367 -5.34 5.63 -14.44
CA ALA A 367 -4.12 5.02 -14.95
C ALA A 367 -4.41 3.99 -16.07
N GLY A 368 -5.38 3.10 -15.81
CA GLY A 368 -5.68 1.99 -16.70
C GLY A 368 -6.46 2.39 -17.94
N TRP A 369 -7.62 3.03 -17.77
CA TRP A 369 -8.53 3.33 -18.90
C TRP A 369 -8.03 4.47 -19.78
N VAL A 370 -7.50 5.54 -19.17
CA VAL A 370 -6.91 6.63 -19.96
C VAL A 370 -5.65 6.15 -20.68
N GLY A 371 -4.84 5.29 -20.00
CA GLY A 371 -3.65 4.69 -20.62
C GLY A 371 -3.98 3.81 -21.83
N ALA A 372 -5.05 3.03 -21.75
CA ALA A 372 -5.51 2.18 -22.85
C ALA A 372 -6.20 2.98 -23.97
N ALA A 373 -7.01 3.98 -23.65
CA ALA A 373 -7.82 4.71 -24.63
C ALA A 373 -7.06 5.88 -25.30
N ALA A 374 -6.23 6.61 -24.54
CA ALA A 374 -5.55 7.82 -24.98
C ALA A 374 -4.01 7.73 -24.98
N GLY A 375 -3.47 6.60 -24.54
CA GLY A 375 -2.03 6.34 -24.47
C GLY A 375 -1.39 6.70 -23.13
N GLN A 376 -0.21 6.13 -22.89
CA GLN A 376 0.50 6.21 -21.62
C GLN A 376 0.94 7.64 -21.25
N ALA A 377 1.30 8.44 -22.23
CA ALA A 377 1.67 9.83 -22.03
C ALA A 377 0.50 10.65 -21.44
N VAL A 378 -0.71 10.48 -21.99
CA VAL A 378 -1.92 11.18 -21.53
C VAL A 378 -2.30 10.73 -20.11
N ALA A 379 -2.24 9.43 -19.83
CA ALA A 379 -2.50 8.90 -18.49
C ALA A 379 -1.52 9.47 -17.45
N ALA A 380 -0.23 9.50 -17.78
CA ALA A 380 0.80 10.04 -16.89
C ALA A 380 0.62 11.54 -16.64
N VAL A 381 0.25 12.33 -17.68
CA VAL A 381 -0.07 13.77 -17.53
C VAL A 381 -1.34 13.96 -16.68
N ALA A 382 -2.39 13.18 -16.91
CA ALA A 382 -3.63 13.26 -16.09
C ALA A 382 -3.33 12.99 -14.61
N LEU A 383 -2.55 11.96 -14.33
CA LEU A 383 -2.13 11.64 -12.95
C LEU A 383 -1.18 12.70 -12.36
N ALA A 384 -0.31 13.32 -13.19
CA ALA A 384 0.52 14.45 -12.76
C ALA A 384 -0.33 15.66 -12.37
N CYS A 385 -1.41 15.95 -13.12
CA CYS A 385 -2.37 16.99 -12.78
C CYS A 385 -3.06 16.68 -11.42
N VAL A 386 -3.53 15.45 -11.22
CA VAL A 386 -4.13 15.01 -9.93
C VAL A 386 -3.12 15.18 -8.80
N ALA A 387 -1.87 14.71 -8.96
CA ALA A 387 -0.83 14.82 -7.94
C ALA A 387 -0.48 16.29 -7.64
N THR A 388 -0.42 17.16 -8.64
CA THR A 388 -0.14 18.61 -8.50
C THR A 388 -1.26 19.32 -7.74
N LEU A 389 -2.52 19.03 -8.09
CA LEU A 389 -3.69 19.59 -7.39
C LEU A 389 -3.73 19.12 -5.94
N ALA A 390 -3.47 17.85 -5.71
CA ALA A 390 -3.42 17.26 -4.38
C ALA A 390 -2.29 17.84 -3.52
N ALA A 391 -1.08 18.01 -4.08
CA ALA A 391 0.05 18.64 -3.43
C ALA A 391 -0.24 20.12 -3.08
N SER A 392 -0.86 20.85 -4.03
CA SER A 392 -1.27 22.25 -3.82
C SER A 392 -2.35 22.38 -2.74
N ALA A 393 -3.33 21.48 -2.72
CA ALA A 393 -4.34 21.42 -1.67
C ALA A 393 -3.69 21.12 -0.30
N ALA A 394 -2.79 20.15 -0.23
CA ALA A 394 -2.05 19.84 1.00
C ALA A 394 -1.26 21.04 1.53
N ALA A 395 -0.56 21.76 0.66
CA ALA A 395 0.23 22.93 1.03
C ALA A 395 -0.62 24.08 1.59
N ARG A 396 -1.86 24.26 1.05
CA ARG A 396 -2.80 25.29 1.50
C ARG A 396 -3.51 24.91 2.79
N VAL A 397 -3.88 23.63 2.94
CA VAL A 397 -4.68 23.16 4.09
C VAL A 397 -3.80 22.92 5.32
N TRP A 398 -2.56 22.46 5.14
CA TRP A 398 -1.63 22.29 6.25
C TRP A 398 -0.99 23.64 6.61
N PRO A 399 -1.34 24.25 7.77
CA PRO A 399 -0.83 25.56 8.12
C PRO A 399 0.69 25.55 8.25
N ALA A 400 1.34 26.59 7.74
CA ALA A 400 2.72 26.87 8.11
C ALA A 400 2.75 27.11 9.62
N VAL A 401 3.65 26.48 10.35
CA VAL A 401 3.87 26.80 11.76
C VAL A 401 4.26 28.28 11.79
N VAL A 402 3.35 29.15 12.19
CA VAL A 402 3.70 30.49 12.61
C VAL A 402 4.60 30.26 13.81
N ALA A 403 5.88 30.65 13.69
CA ALA A 403 6.79 30.65 14.82
C ALA A 403 6.04 31.32 15.98
N ALA A 404 5.81 30.58 17.07
CA ALA A 404 5.26 31.15 18.26
C ALA A 404 6.22 32.26 18.74
N GLY A 405 5.95 33.45 18.24
CA GLY A 405 6.58 34.66 18.68
C GLY A 405 6.17 34.87 20.12
N THR A 406 7.13 34.79 21.00
CA THR A 406 7.26 35.56 22.23
C THR A 406 5.94 36.06 22.81
N GLY A 407 5.40 35.36 23.77
CA GLY A 407 4.24 35.79 24.53
C GLY A 407 4.17 35.10 25.89
N MET A 408 5.30 34.77 26.49
CA MET A 408 5.37 34.49 27.93
C MET A 408 5.66 35.84 28.65
N ALA A 409 4.62 36.67 28.72
CA ALA A 409 4.60 37.73 29.69
C ALA A 409 4.49 37.09 31.06
N VAL A 410 5.62 37.10 31.76
CA VAL A 410 5.71 36.85 33.20
C VAL A 410 4.80 37.80 33.91
N ALA A 411 3.64 37.32 34.34
CA ALA A 411 2.89 38.00 35.43
C ALA A 411 3.59 37.65 36.75
N ARG A 412 4.66 38.36 37.07
CA ARG A 412 5.07 38.62 38.44
C ARG A 412 4.23 39.81 38.90
N GLY A 413 3.46 39.63 39.95
CA GLY A 413 2.79 40.77 40.58
C GLY A 413 1.84 40.35 41.68
N ARG A 414 2.37 40.29 42.88
CA ARG A 414 1.76 40.48 44.21
C ARG A 414 0.93 39.36 44.78
#